data_c38d3839dfaef2bd6bdd99525503867b
#
_entry.id   c38d3839dfaef2bd6bdd99525503867b
#
_cell.length_a   1.000
_cell.length_b   1.000
_cell.length_c   1.000
_cell.angle_alpha   90.00
_cell.angle_beta   90.00
_cell.angle_gamma   90.00
#
_symmetry.space_group_name_H-M   'P 1'
#
loop_
_entity.id
_entity.type
_entity.pdbx_description
1 polymer ?
#
loop_
_entity_poly.entity_id
_entity_poly.type
_entity_poly.pdbx_seq_one_letter_code
_entity_poly.pdbx_strand_id
1 'polypeptide(L)'
;MAFRLYTYWRSSAAFRVRIALALKGLDYESVPKHLLRDGGEQRQPDYLAVNPQGLIPALADDGFVIPQSLAICEYLDEIHPEPQLLPGSARDRATVRGMAMVVACDTHPLNNLPIMGYLRREFGADDAAVNRWVAHWIGRGFAGLERWVGSIPGAPVEVDQQRFCFGNAVTLADVCLVPQMYNARR
;
A
#
# COMPACT_ATOMS: atom_id res chain seq x y z
N MET A 1 -13.15 -19.55 -9.34
CA MET A 1 -12.10 -18.74 -9.95
C MET A 1 -11.06 -18.49 -8.88
N ALA A 2 -9.80 -18.71 -9.13
CA ALA A 2 -8.76 -18.52 -8.11
C ALA A 2 -7.94 -17.29 -8.49
N PHE A 3 -7.97 -16.27 -7.64
CA PHE A 3 -7.05 -15.14 -7.77
C PHE A 3 -5.61 -15.61 -7.75
N ARG A 4 -4.75 -14.96 -8.54
CA ARG A 4 -3.31 -15.15 -8.49
C ARG A 4 -2.65 -13.82 -8.14
N LEU A 5 -1.95 -13.77 -6.98
CA LEU A 5 -1.28 -12.55 -6.52
C LEU A 5 0.22 -12.67 -6.72
N TYR A 6 0.77 -11.83 -7.60
CA TYR A 6 2.21 -11.60 -7.70
C TYR A 6 2.66 -10.73 -6.54
N THR A 7 3.49 -11.28 -5.66
CA THR A 7 3.75 -10.70 -4.34
C THR A 7 5.22 -10.85 -3.92
N TYR A 8 5.60 -10.06 -2.93
CA TYR A 8 6.86 -10.22 -2.20
C TYR A 8 6.61 -9.94 -0.72
N TRP A 9 7.15 -10.79 0.16
CA TRP A 9 6.86 -10.74 1.59
C TRP A 9 7.18 -9.40 2.26
N ARG A 10 8.25 -8.69 1.81
CA ARG A 10 8.64 -7.36 2.33
C ARG A 10 7.96 -6.19 1.65
N SER A 11 7.21 -6.40 0.57
CA SER A 11 6.55 -5.31 -0.15
C SER A 11 5.36 -4.77 0.64
N SER A 12 5.43 -3.53 1.07
CA SER A 12 4.31 -2.84 1.73
C SER A 12 3.09 -2.72 0.79
N ALA A 13 3.31 -2.46 -0.50
CA ALA A 13 2.22 -2.41 -1.48
C ALA A 13 1.53 -3.76 -1.65
N ALA A 14 2.30 -4.88 -1.72
CA ALA A 14 1.71 -6.21 -1.78
C ALA A 14 1.04 -6.60 -0.45
N PHE A 15 1.53 -6.10 0.68
CA PHE A 15 0.91 -6.34 1.99
C PHE A 15 -0.49 -5.72 2.07
N ARG A 16 -0.73 -4.55 1.48
CA ARG A 16 -2.08 -3.96 1.36
C ARG A 16 -3.06 -4.94 0.71
N VAL A 17 -2.68 -5.53 -0.41
CA VAL A 17 -3.53 -6.49 -1.14
C VAL A 17 -3.75 -7.77 -0.32
N ARG A 18 -2.71 -8.28 0.36
CA ARG A 18 -2.87 -9.44 1.25
C ARG A 18 -3.83 -9.16 2.41
N ILE A 19 -3.79 -7.94 2.98
CA ILE A 19 -4.76 -7.52 4.00
C ILE A 19 -6.18 -7.48 3.43
N ALA A 20 -6.37 -6.87 2.26
CA ALA A 20 -7.68 -6.77 1.62
C ALA A 20 -8.27 -8.16 1.31
N LEU A 21 -7.48 -9.06 0.73
CA LEU A 21 -7.89 -10.44 0.47
C LEU A 21 -8.28 -11.19 1.76
N ALA A 22 -7.46 -11.04 2.81
CA ALA A 22 -7.72 -11.67 4.10
C ALA A 22 -9.00 -11.14 4.78
N LEU A 23 -9.22 -9.82 4.76
CA LEU A 23 -10.43 -9.20 5.32
C LEU A 23 -11.69 -9.68 4.60
N LYS A 24 -11.60 -9.92 3.30
CA LYS A 24 -12.72 -10.40 2.48
C LYS A 24 -12.85 -11.94 2.46
N GLY A 25 -11.97 -12.67 3.15
CA GLY A 25 -11.97 -14.13 3.16
C GLY A 25 -11.72 -14.76 1.79
N LEU A 26 -10.96 -14.10 0.92
CA LEU A 26 -10.70 -14.54 -0.44
C LEU A 26 -9.40 -15.32 -0.53
N ASP A 27 -9.50 -16.53 -1.06
CA ASP A 27 -8.34 -17.38 -1.35
C ASP A 27 -7.63 -16.93 -2.64
N TYR A 28 -6.32 -17.11 -2.68
CA TYR A 28 -5.50 -16.78 -3.83
C TYR A 28 -4.25 -17.67 -3.93
N GLU A 29 -3.78 -17.90 -5.16
CA GLU A 29 -2.46 -18.47 -5.42
C GLU A 29 -1.40 -17.38 -5.20
N SER A 30 -0.44 -17.63 -4.32
CA SER A 30 0.70 -16.72 -4.12
C SER A 30 1.80 -17.02 -5.12
N VAL A 31 2.16 -16.04 -5.95
CA VAL A 31 3.27 -16.10 -6.90
C VAL A 31 4.38 -15.15 -6.45
N PRO A 32 5.37 -15.65 -5.67
CA PRO A 32 6.43 -14.80 -5.15
C PRO A 32 7.35 -14.29 -6.27
N LYS A 33 7.73 -13.01 -6.21
CA LYS A 33 8.73 -12.37 -7.06
C LYS A 33 9.73 -11.62 -6.18
N HIS A 34 10.96 -12.10 -6.10
CA HIS A 34 11.97 -11.55 -5.23
C HIS A 34 12.55 -10.23 -5.80
N LEU A 35 12.44 -9.13 -5.03
CA LEU A 35 12.77 -7.78 -5.53
C LEU A 35 14.27 -7.48 -5.64
N LEU A 36 15.13 -8.33 -5.05
CA LEU A 36 16.59 -8.11 -5.00
C LEU A 36 17.40 -9.23 -5.66
N ARG A 37 16.88 -10.45 -5.74
CA ARG A 37 17.56 -11.58 -6.34
C ARG A 37 17.73 -11.36 -7.85
N ASP A 38 18.90 -11.63 -8.39
CA ASP A 38 19.23 -11.55 -9.81
C ASP A 38 18.85 -10.19 -10.46
N GLY A 39 19.10 -9.10 -9.72
CA GLY A 39 18.74 -7.75 -10.16
C GLY A 39 17.28 -7.39 -9.98
N GLY A 40 16.48 -8.31 -9.43
CA GLY A 40 15.06 -8.18 -9.17
C GLY A 40 14.21 -8.97 -10.17
N GLU A 41 13.57 -10.04 -9.68
CA GLU A 41 12.70 -10.92 -10.50
C GLU A 41 11.53 -10.15 -11.14
N GLN A 42 11.10 -9.03 -10.54
CA GLN A 42 10.07 -8.16 -11.10
C GLN A 42 10.51 -7.39 -12.36
N ARG A 43 11.79 -7.44 -12.69
CA ARG A 43 12.36 -6.80 -13.89
C ARG A 43 12.66 -7.80 -14.99
N GLN A 44 12.45 -9.08 -14.74
CA GLN A 44 12.68 -10.12 -15.72
C GLN A 44 11.56 -10.16 -16.79
N PRO A 45 11.86 -10.61 -18.03
CA PRO A 45 10.89 -10.58 -19.13
C PRO A 45 9.57 -11.29 -18.82
N ASP A 46 9.61 -12.40 -18.08
CA ASP A 46 8.43 -13.18 -17.69
C ASP A 46 7.45 -12.35 -16.85
N TYR A 47 7.97 -11.56 -15.91
CA TYR A 47 7.11 -10.69 -15.10
C TYR A 47 6.77 -9.38 -15.79
N LEU A 48 7.63 -8.81 -16.62
CA LEU A 48 7.32 -7.62 -17.41
C LEU A 48 6.19 -7.86 -18.41
N ALA A 49 6.00 -9.10 -18.86
CA ALA A 49 4.83 -9.50 -19.65
C ALA A 49 3.52 -9.46 -18.84
N VAL A 50 3.58 -9.62 -17.50
CA VAL A 50 2.45 -9.53 -16.57
C VAL A 50 2.19 -8.08 -16.19
N ASN A 51 3.25 -7.37 -15.77
CA ASN A 51 3.18 -5.96 -15.39
C ASN A 51 4.35 -5.18 -15.98
N PRO A 52 4.13 -4.44 -17.07
CA PRO A 52 5.19 -3.67 -17.75
C PRO A 52 5.88 -2.63 -16.87
N GLN A 53 5.29 -2.21 -15.74
CA GLN A 53 5.92 -1.31 -14.78
C GLN A 53 7.06 -1.97 -14.01
N GLY A 54 7.16 -3.31 -13.98
CA GLY A 54 8.13 -4.03 -13.16
C GLY A 54 7.96 -3.78 -11.66
N LEU A 55 6.72 -3.60 -11.21
CA LEU A 55 6.38 -3.32 -9.82
C LEU A 55 5.47 -4.41 -9.24
N ILE A 56 5.57 -4.63 -7.93
CA ILE A 56 4.75 -5.54 -7.14
C ILE A 56 3.82 -4.69 -6.26
N PRO A 57 2.52 -5.05 -6.10
CA PRO A 57 1.84 -6.26 -6.57
C PRO A 57 1.22 -6.13 -7.97
N ALA A 58 0.84 -7.30 -8.52
CA ALA A 58 -0.18 -7.42 -9.55
C ALA A 58 -1.13 -8.55 -9.14
N LEU A 59 -2.43 -8.39 -9.40
CA LEU A 59 -3.45 -9.42 -9.21
C LEU A 59 -3.94 -9.89 -10.57
N ALA A 60 -3.98 -11.20 -10.80
CA ALA A 60 -4.65 -11.78 -11.95
C ALA A 60 -5.96 -12.43 -11.49
N ASP A 61 -7.04 -12.13 -12.20
CA ASP A 61 -8.35 -12.69 -12.07
C ASP A 61 -8.81 -13.21 -13.43
N ASP A 62 -8.82 -14.52 -13.59
CA ASP A 62 -9.23 -15.22 -14.83
C ASP A 62 -8.59 -14.63 -16.11
N GLY A 63 -7.30 -14.31 -16.04
CA GLY A 63 -6.52 -13.73 -17.14
C GLY A 63 -6.54 -12.20 -17.21
N PHE A 64 -7.43 -11.52 -16.49
CA PHE A 64 -7.41 -10.07 -16.35
C PHE A 64 -6.39 -9.68 -15.28
N VAL A 65 -5.38 -8.89 -15.64
CA VAL A 65 -4.30 -8.48 -14.73
C VAL A 65 -4.46 -7.03 -14.31
N ILE A 66 -4.48 -6.81 -12.99
CA ILE A 66 -4.59 -5.49 -12.38
C ILE A 66 -3.28 -5.17 -11.64
N PRO A 67 -2.50 -4.19 -12.07
CA PRO A 67 -1.41 -3.61 -11.27
C PRO A 67 -1.95 -2.54 -10.33
N GLN A 68 -1.08 -2.03 -9.45
CA GLN A 68 -1.36 -0.99 -8.45
C GLN A 68 -2.23 -1.45 -7.27
N SER A 69 -1.63 -1.41 -6.08
CA SER A 69 -2.28 -1.94 -4.88
C SER A 69 -3.62 -1.29 -4.52
N LEU A 70 -3.79 0.02 -4.78
CA LEU A 70 -5.07 0.70 -4.54
C LEU A 70 -6.14 0.22 -5.53
N ALA A 71 -5.81 0.17 -6.82
CA ALA A 71 -6.73 -0.32 -7.84
C ALA A 71 -7.16 -1.77 -7.55
N ILE A 72 -6.24 -2.62 -7.12
CA ILE A 72 -6.55 -3.99 -6.71
C ILE A 72 -7.51 -4.01 -5.51
N CYS A 73 -7.23 -3.21 -4.47
CA CYS A 73 -8.09 -3.18 -3.29
C CYS A 73 -9.50 -2.64 -3.62
N GLU A 74 -9.61 -1.61 -4.47
CA GLU A 74 -10.90 -1.09 -4.91
C GLU A 74 -11.63 -2.08 -5.80
N TYR A 75 -10.94 -2.76 -6.73
CA TYR A 75 -11.53 -3.83 -7.53
C TYR A 75 -12.11 -4.96 -6.64
N LEU A 76 -11.34 -5.41 -5.67
CA LEU A 76 -11.81 -6.43 -4.70
C LEU A 76 -13.01 -5.94 -3.88
N ASP A 77 -13.06 -4.63 -3.56
CA ASP A 77 -14.16 -4.03 -2.82
C ASP A 77 -15.44 -3.94 -3.65
N GLU A 78 -15.32 -3.72 -4.97
CA GLU A 78 -16.44 -3.67 -5.90
C GLU A 78 -17.05 -5.04 -6.18
N ILE A 79 -16.22 -6.07 -6.39
CA ILE A 79 -16.71 -7.44 -6.70
C ILE A 79 -17.06 -8.26 -5.47
N HIS A 80 -16.51 -7.92 -4.30
CA HIS A 80 -16.79 -8.50 -2.99
C HIS A 80 -16.99 -7.39 -1.97
N PRO A 81 -18.18 -6.75 -1.94
CA PRO A 81 -18.39 -5.52 -1.19
C PRO A 81 -18.29 -5.67 0.34
N GLU A 82 -18.44 -6.88 0.88
CA GLU A 82 -18.39 -7.07 2.34
C GLU A 82 -17.10 -7.76 2.80
N PRO A 83 -16.45 -7.23 3.85
CA PRO A 83 -16.67 -5.93 4.47
C PRO A 83 -16.18 -4.78 3.57
N GLN A 84 -16.90 -3.63 3.56
CA GLN A 84 -16.56 -2.47 2.73
C GLN A 84 -15.24 -1.84 3.15
N LEU A 85 -14.31 -1.67 2.21
CA LEU A 85 -13.08 -0.90 2.43
C LEU A 85 -13.27 0.59 2.16
N LEU A 86 -14.27 0.95 1.34
CA LEU A 86 -14.69 2.32 1.05
C LEU A 86 -16.16 2.52 1.44
N PRO A 87 -16.46 2.61 2.75
CA PRO A 87 -17.84 2.67 3.24
C PRO A 87 -18.46 4.07 3.10
N GLY A 88 -19.78 4.13 3.30
CA GLY A 88 -20.51 5.35 3.50
C GLY A 88 -20.86 6.13 2.23
N SER A 89 -21.02 7.44 2.39
CA SER A 89 -21.38 8.38 1.33
C SER A 89 -20.23 8.59 0.33
N ALA A 90 -20.51 9.27 -0.78
CA ALA A 90 -19.47 9.69 -1.71
C ALA A 90 -18.37 10.56 -1.04
N ARG A 91 -18.76 11.38 -0.03
CA ARG A 91 -17.82 12.20 0.75
C ARG A 91 -16.93 11.32 1.63
N ASP A 92 -17.52 10.34 2.32
CA ASP A 92 -16.79 9.41 3.18
C ASP A 92 -15.79 8.60 2.36
N ARG A 93 -16.23 8.03 1.24
CA ARG A 93 -15.34 7.30 0.32
C ARG A 93 -14.21 8.18 -0.23
N ALA A 94 -14.49 9.45 -0.56
CA ALA A 94 -13.46 10.38 -0.99
C ALA A 94 -12.43 10.66 0.12
N THR A 95 -12.90 10.84 1.36
CA THR A 95 -12.03 11.03 2.54
C THR A 95 -11.14 9.82 2.80
N VAL A 96 -11.71 8.62 2.86
CA VAL A 96 -10.96 7.37 3.06
C VAL A 96 -9.94 7.15 1.94
N ARG A 97 -10.36 7.36 0.67
CA ARG A 97 -9.46 7.23 -0.47
C ARG A 97 -8.33 8.25 -0.42
N GLY A 98 -8.62 9.51 -0.06
CA GLY A 98 -7.60 10.54 0.11
C GLY A 98 -6.57 10.17 1.17
N MET A 99 -6.99 9.66 2.33
CA MET A 99 -6.07 9.17 3.36
C MET A 99 -5.21 8.00 2.88
N ALA A 100 -5.80 7.05 2.16
CA ALA A 100 -5.06 5.96 1.55
C ALA A 100 -4.00 6.46 0.55
N MET A 101 -4.32 7.50 -0.22
CA MET A 101 -3.41 8.13 -1.20
C MET A 101 -2.25 8.87 -0.54
N VAL A 102 -2.44 9.52 0.61
CA VAL A 102 -1.31 10.10 1.39
C VAL A 102 -0.23 9.05 1.65
N VAL A 103 -0.66 7.84 1.98
CA VAL A 103 0.29 6.74 2.22
C VAL A 103 0.81 6.16 0.91
N ALA A 104 -0.08 5.85 -0.03
CA ALA A 104 0.28 5.06 -1.21
C ALA A 104 0.92 5.88 -2.33
N CYS A 105 0.59 7.18 -2.45
CA CYS A 105 1.03 8.04 -3.53
C CYS A 105 2.06 9.08 -3.09
N ASP A 106 1.96 9.59 -1.85
CA ASP A 106 2.83 10.68 -1.40
C ASP A 106 3.95 10.23 -0.46
N THR A 107 3.76 9.12 0.27
CA THR A 107 4.75 8.63 1.26
C THR A 107 5.51 7.41 0.73
N HIS A 108 4.83 6.32 0.42
CA HIS A 108 5.46 5.05 0.03
C HIS A 108 6.41 5.16 -1.18
N PRO A 109 6.09 5.86 -2.27
CA PRO A 109 6.98 5.93 -3.42
C PRO A 109 8.33 6.56 -3.09
N LEU A 110 8.37 7.52 -2.17
CA LEU A 110 9.59 8.22 -1.76
C LEU A 110 10.53 7.37 -0.89
N ASN A 111 10.04 6.30 -0.30
CA ASN A 111 10.83 5.35 0.49
C ASN A 111 10.94 3.95 -0.16
N ASN A 112 10.64 3.84 -1.45
CA ASN A 112 10.71 2.58 -2.17
C ASN A 112 12.11 2.33 -2.79
N LEU A 113 12.42 1.06 -3.04
CA LEU A 113 13.71 0.58 -3.55
C LEU A 113 14.24 1.35 -4.77
N PRO A 114 13.43 1.68 -5.80
CA PRO A 114 13.92 2.45 -6.96
C PRO A 114 14.48 3.82 -6.59
N ILE A 115 13.80 4.55 -5.70
CA ILE A 115 14.24 5.89 -5.29
C ILE A 115 15.50 5.79 -4.43
N MET A 116 15.53 4.89 -3.44
CA MET A 116 16.71 4.69 -2.61
C MET A 116 17.92 4.26 -3.43
N GLY A 117 17.73 3.38 -4.42
CA GLY A 117 18.78 2.98 -5.35
C GLY A 117 19.26 4.13 -6.24
N TYR A 118 18.34 4.99 -6.69
CA TYR A 118 18.67 6.17 -7.49
C TYR A 118 19.49 7.19 -6.68
N LEU A 119 19.10 7.47 -5.43
CA LEU A 119 19.85 8.37 -4.54
C LEU A 119 21.31 7.91 -4.33
N ARG A 120 21.51 6.60 -4.13
CA ARG A 120 22.86 6.05 -4.00
C ARG A 120 23.67 6.18 -5.27
N ARG A 121 23.09 5.82 -6.41
CA ARG A 121 23.81 5.76 -7.67
C ARG A 121 24.11 7.15 -8.27
N GLU A 122 23.11 8.04 -8.28
CA GLU A 122 23.23 9.33 -8.96
C GLU A 122 23.73 10.45 -8.04
N PHE A 123 23.46 10.36 -6.74
CA PHE A 123 23.84 11.41 -5.78
C PHE A 123 24.90 10.94 -4.78
N GLY A 124 25.41 9.70 -4.88
CA GLY A 124 26.41 9.18 -3.97
C GLY A 124 25.93 9.09 -2.50
N ALA A 125 24.62 9.02 -2.28
CA ALA A 125 24.07 9.00 -0.94
C ALA A 125 24.48 7.72 -0.20
N ASP A 126 25.10 7.88 0.96
CA ASP A 126 25.40 6.79 1.89
C ASP A 126 24.12 6.31 2.61
N ASP A 127 24.23 5.23 3.38
CA ASP A 127 23.10 4.66 4.13
C ASP A 127 22.50 5.66 5.13
N ALA A 128 23.33 6.50 5.76
CA ALA A 128 22.85 7.52 6.69
C ALA A 128 22.02 8.60 5.97
N ALA A 129 22.43 9.04 4.80
CA ALA A 129 21.71 10.01 3.98
C ALA A 129 20.37 9.41 3.48
N VAL A 130 20.38 8.16 3.02
CA VAL A 130 19.16 7.44 2.60
C VAL A 130 18.21 7.26 3.78
N ASN A 131 18.70 6.90 4.96
CA ASN A 131 17.86 6.75 6.15
C ASN A 131 17.24 8.09 6.58
N ARG A 132 17.98 9.20 6.52
CA ARG A 132 17.44 10.55 6.76
C ARG A 132 16.33 10.92 5.76
N TRP A 133 16.53 10.61 4.49
CA TRP A 133 15.52 10.80 3.45
C TRP A 133 14.24 10.01 3.77
N VAL A 134 14.37 8.73 4.06
CA VAL A 134 13.23 7.85 4.38
C VAL A 134 12.49 8.36 5.62
N ALA A 135 13.21 8.65 6.72
CA ALA A 135 12.62 9.17 7.95
C ALA A 135 11.90 10.50 7.74
N HIS A 136 12.47 11.41 6.94
CA HIS A 136 11.86 12.71 6.62
C HIS A 136 10.50 12.53 5.93
N TRP A 137 10.46 11.74 4.87
CA TRP A 137 9.24 11.62 4.07
C TRP A 137 8.16 10.78 4.77
N ILE A 138 8.53 9.74 5.50
CA ILE A 138 7.58 8.99 6.34
C ILE A 138 7.03 9.90 7.44
N GLY A 139 7.88 10.60 8.18
CA GLY A 139 7.46 11.50 9.25
C GLY A 139 6.52 12.60 8.76
N ARG A 140 6.84 13.22 7.59
CA ARG A 140 5.98 14.23 6.98
C ARG A 140 4.60 13.66 6.58
N GLY A 141 4.59 12.49 5.95
CA GLY A 141 3.35 11.82 5.54
C GLY A 141 2.47 11.46 6.73
N PHE A 142 3.05 10.87 7.77
CA PHE A 142 2.31 10.50 8.97
C PHE A 142 1.79 11.71 9.74
N ALA A 143 2.59 12.77 9.91
CA ALA A 143 2.14 13.99 10.55
C ALA A 143 0.98 14.67 9.80
N GLY A 144 0.97 14.59 8.48
CA GLY A 144 -0.16 15.06 7.66
C GLY A 144 -1.41 14.22 7.84
N LEU A 145 -1.25 12.90 7.79
CA LEU A 145 -2.36 11.96 7.96
C LEU A 145 -2.97 12.04 9.37
N GLU A 146 -2.15 12.10 10.41
CA GLU A 146 -2.60 12.21 11.79
C GLU A 146 -3.46 13.47 12.02
N ARG A 147 -3.00 14.63 11.52
CA ARG A 147 -3.78 15.85 11.57
C ARG A 147 -5.11 15.74 10.82
N TRP A 148 -5.10 15.09 9.66
CA TRP A 148 -6.32 14.90 8.88
C TRP A 148 -7.31 13.99 9.62
N VAL A 149 -6.85 12.85 10.12
CA VAL A 149 -7.66 11.92 10.93
C VAL A 149 -8.27 12.65 12.14
N GLY A 150 -7.50 13.42 12.89
CA GLY A 150 -7.98 14.22 14.04
C GLY A 150 -8.93 15.37 13.67
N SER A 151 -9.00 15.79 12.41
CA SER A 151 -9.91 16.84 11.95
C SER A 151 -11.28 16.35 11.48
N ILE A 152 -11.50 15.03 11.43
CA ILE A 152 -12.78 14.46 11.00
C ILE A 152 -13.85 14.75 12.04
N PRO A 153 -15.03 15.28 11.66
CA PRO A 153 -16.13 15.49 12.59
C PRO A 153 -16.53 14.17 13.29
N GLY A 154 -16.54 14.18 14.62
CA GLY A 154 -16.85 12.99 15.42
C GLY A 154 -15.66 12.05 15.66
N ALA A 155 -14.45 12.42 15.23
CA ALA A 155 -13.25 11.72 15.67
C ALA A 155 -13.12 11.85 17.20
N PRO A 156 -12.69 10.78 17.91
CA PRO A 156 -12.43 10.86 19.34
C PRO A 156 -11.41 11.95 19.65
N VAL A 157 -11.65 12.69 20.73
CA VAL A 157 -10.74 13.76 21.20
C VAL A 157 -9.43 13.19 21.72
N GLU A 158 -9.47 11.97 22.22
CA GLU A 158 -8.31 11.23 22.74
C GLU A 158 -7.79 10.24 21.69
N VAL A 159 -6.52 10.39 21.32
CA VAL A 159 -5.86 9.58 20.28
C VAL A 159 -5.89 8.08 20.60
N ASP A 160 -5.87 7.71 21.88
CA ASP A 160 -5.93 6.31 22.33
C ASP A 160 -7.31 5.65 22.17
N GLN A 161 -8.36 6.43 21.94
CA GLN A 161 -9.72 5.93 21.68
C GLN A 161 -9.98 5.67 20.19
N GLN A 162 -9.17 6.25 19.30
CA GLN A 162 -9.32 6.06 17.87
C GLN A 162 -8.61 4.78 17.41
N ARG A 163 -9.39 3.79 16.98
CA ARG A 163 -8.88 2.47 16.55
C ARG A 163 -8.61 2.39 15.05
N PHE A 164 -9.27 3.23 14.25
CA PHE A 164 -9.20 3.21 12.79
C PHE A 164 -9.02 4.62 12.23
N CYS A 165 -8.50 4.74 11.02
CA CYS A 165 -8.32 6.03 10.34
C CYS A 165 -9.64 6.76 10.09
N PHE A 166 -10.74 6.01 9.90
CA PHE A 166 -12.06 6.56 9.63
C PHE A 166 -13.16 5.67 10.22
N GLY A 167 -14.05 6.25 11.02
CA GLY A 167 -15.18 5.52 11.60
C GLY A 167 -14.77 4.41 12.57
N ASN A 168 -15.57 3.33 12.61
CA ASN A 168 -15.47 2.28 13.61
C ASN A 168 -15.07 0.92 13.04
N ALA A 169 -14.63 0.88 11.79
CA ALA A 169 -14.22 -0.35 11.10
C ALA A 169 -12.97 -0.10 10.25
N VAL A 170 -12.30 -1.20 9.88
CA VAL A 170 -11.15 -1.16 8.97
C VAL A 170 -11.59 -0.61 7.61
N THR A 171 -10.84 0.36 7.10
CA THR A 171 -11.05 0.97 5.79
C THR A 171 -9.81 0.84 4.91
N LEU A 172 -9.91 1.27 3.65
CA LEU A 172 -8.77 1.32 2.72
C LEU A 172 -7.60 2.17 3.29
N ALA A 173 -7.90 3.19 4.10
CA ALA A 173 -6.88 3.99 4.76
C ALA A 173 -6.03 3.15 5.72
N ASP A 174 -6.66 2.30 6.55
CA ASP A 174 -5.99 1.40 7.48
C ASP A 174 -5.19 0.33 6.74
N VAL A 175 -5.78 -0.23 5.67
CA VAL A 175 -5.12 -1.20 4.77
C VAL A 175 -3.82 -0.62 4.20
N CYS A 176 -3.78 0.68 3.93
CA CYS A 176 -2.57 1.36 3.46
C CYS A 176 -1.62 1.73 4.60
N LEU A 177 -2.13 2.18 5.74
CA LEU A 177 -1.33 2.68 6.86
C LEU A 177 -0.56 1.55 7.54
N VAL A 178 -1.19 0.41 7.84
CA VAL A 178 -0.58 -0.70 8.59
C VAL A 178 0.73 -1.19 7.96
N PRO A 179 0.81 -1.48 6.64
CA PRO A 179 2.08 -1.86 6.01
C PRO A 179 3.13 -0.76 6.03
N GLN A 180 2.73 0.50 5.97
CA GLN A 180 3.65 1.63 6.01
C GLN A 180 4.21 1.85 7.42
N MET A 181 3.39 1.67 8.45
CA MET A 181 3.84 1.67 9.85
C MET A 181 4.85 0.53 10.11
N TYR A 182 4.56 -0.67 9.59
CA TYR A 182 5.50 -1.78 9.67
C TYR A 182 6.82 -1.49 8.95
N ASN A 183 6.77 -0.81 7.80
CA ASN A 183 7.96 -0.36 7.08
C ASN A 183 8.75 0.68 7.90
N ALA A 184 8.07 1.65 8.50
CA ALA A 184 8.70 2.74 9.27
C ALA A 184 9.46 2.27 10.52
N ARG A 185 9.09 1.11 11.07
CA ARG A 185 9.71 0.52 12.28
C ARG A 185 10.94 -0.33 12.00
N ARG A 186 11.31 -0.52 10.75
CA ARG A 186 12.49 -1.30 10.31
C ARG A 186 13.69 -0.42 10.04
#